data_6598bcbfd0b4c846dafd68e066d57676
#
_entry.id   6598bcbfd0b4c846dafd68e066d57676
#
_cell.length_a   1.000
_cell.length_b   1.000
_cell.length_c   1.000
_cell.angle_alpha   90.00
_cell.angle_beta   90.00
_cell.angle_gamma   90.00
#
_symmetry.space_group_name_H-M   'P 1'
#
loop_
_entity.id
_entity.type
_entity.pdbx_description
1 polymer ?
#
loop_
_entity_poly.entity_id
_entity_poly.type
_entity_poly.pdbx_seq_one_letter_code
_entity_poly.pdbx_strand_id
1 'polypeptide(L)'
;MTTESILKDKVILIVDDEPDVLEALEEELDMCIISKAQDYKTAIQYLAGYNFDIVILDIMGVRGFELLKEAVSRGFPAVMLTAYAVSPESVKQSIKLGAVSFLPKDKIVELRSFLEDVVLGGGKPVWHKVFDKLGEYFKKRFGPDWEEKDQFFKELEKNLTESKDAQS
;
A
#
# COMPACT_ATOMS: atom_id res chain seq x y z
N MET A 1 9.43 -28.85 6.49
CA MET A 1 10.25 -27.66 6.23
C MET A 1 9.38 -26.46 5.98
N THR A 2 9.57 -25.45 6.79
CA THR A 2 8.87 -24.19 6.54
C THR A 2 9.61 -23.40 5.47
N THR A 3 8.90 -22.98 4.42
CA THR A 3 9.44 -22.11 3.41
C THR A 3 9.60 -20.72 4.03
N GLU A 4 10.78 -20.15 3.97
CA GLU A 4 10.99 -18.78 4.46
C GLU A 4 10.19 -17.80 3.61
N SER A 5 9.63 -16.80 4.28
CA SER A 5 8.91 -15.73 3.58
C SER A 5 9.89 -14.92 2.72
N ILE A 6 9.44 -14.51 1.52
CA ILE A 6 10.17 -13.59 0.68
C ILE A 6 10.33 -12.20 1.33
N LEU A 7 9.57 -11.96 2.42
CA LEU A 7 9.67 -10.72 3.19
C LEU A 7 10.80 -10.75 4.22
N LYS A 8 11.42 -11.90 4.45
CA LYS A 8 12.48 -12.01 5.45
C LYS A 8 13.59 -11.00 5.18
N ASP A 9 13.96 -10.26 6.22
CA ASP A 9 15.02 -9.25 6.21
C ASP A 9 14.76 -8.06 5.29
N LYS A 10 13.53 -7.91 4.76
CA LYS A 10 13.16 -6.70 4.01
C LYS A 10 13.14 -5.51 4.95
N VAL A 11 13.69 -4.39 4.50
CA VAL A 11 13.78 -3.15 5.26
C VAL A 11 12.55 -2.31 4.97
N ILE A 12 11.73 -2.10 5.97
CA ILE A 12 10.42 -1.47 5.80
C ILE A 12 10.26 -0.29 6.76
N LEU A 13 9.83 0.86 6.22
CA LEU A 13 9.43 2.01 7.02
C LEU A 13 7.91 1.97 7.15
N ILE A 14 7.40 2.06 8.37
CA ILE A 14 5.98 2.18 8.63
C ILE A 14 5.70 3.53 9.29
N VAL A 15 4.70 4.24 8.77
CA VAL A 15 4.35 5.60 9.21
C VAL A 15 2.87 5.68 9.54
N ASP A 16 2.56 5.94 10.79
CA ASP A 16 1.18 6.09 11.28
C ASP A 16 1.24 6.87 12.60
N ASP A 17 0.31 7.79 12.82
CA ASP A 17 0.25 8.56 14.06
C ASP A 17 -0.33 7.79 15.25
N GLU A 18 -0.89 6.61 15.01
CA GLU A 18 -1.44 5.74 16.04
C GLU A 18 -0.42 4.69 16.47
N PRO A 19 0.11 4.75 17.71
CA PRO A 19 1.09 3.76 18.17
C PRO A 19 0.59 2.32 18.12
N ASP A 20 -0.70 2.10 18.37
CA ASP A 20 -1.30 0.76 18.34
C ASP A 20 -1.26 0.16 16.93
N VAL A 21 -1.43 0.98 15.89
CA VAL A 21 -1.33 0.54 14.51
C VAL A 21 0.11 0.17 14.18
N LEU A 22 1.08 0.98 14.58
CA LEU A 22 2.50 0.67 14.36
C LEU A 22 2.88 -0.66 15.01
N GLU A 23 2.40 -0.89 16.22
CA GLU A 23 2.65 -2.15 16.94
C GLU A 23 2.02 -3.35 16.21
N ALA A 24 0.78 -3.21 15.75
CA ALA A 24 0.10 -4.26 15.01
C ALA A 24 0.81 -4.59 13.69
N LEU A 25 1.27 -3.56 12.96
CA LEU A 25 2.04 -3.76 11.73
C LEU A 25 3.37 -4.47 12.01
N GLU A 26 4.06 -4.06 13.05
CA GLU A 26 5.34 -4.66 13.43
C GLU A 26 5.17 -6.14 13.80
N GLU A 27 4.10 -6.48 14.51
CA GLU A 27 3.80 -7.87 14.86
C GLU A 27 3.54 -8.72 13.63
N GLU A 28 2.81 -8.19 12.65
CA GLU A 28 2.56 -8.91 11.40
C GLU A 28 3.83 -9.09 10.57
N LEU A 29 4.81 -8.22 10.75
CA LEU A 29 6.05 -8.20 9.97
C LEU A 29 7.28 -8.54 10.80
N ASP A 30 7.15 -9.49 11.73
CA ASP A 30 8.23 -9.88 12.65
C ASP A 30 9.49 -10.42 11.95
N MET A 31 9.36 -10.86 10.70
CA MET A 31 10.48 -11.33 9.88
C MET A 31 11.23 -10.20 9.17
N CYS A 32 10.73 -8.98 9.23
CA CYS A 32 11.29 -7.82 8.52
C CYS A 32 12.13 -6.95 9.46
N ILE A 33 12.89 -6.05 8.87
CA ILE A 33 13.65 -5.01 9.60
C ILE A 33 12.81 -3.74 9.55
N ILE A 34 12.24 -3.33 10.68
CA ILE A 34 11.22 -2.28 10.74
C ILE A 34 11.77 -0.99 11.33
N SER A 35 11.53 0.13 10.65
CA SER A 35 11.65 1.48 11.20
C SER A 35 10.24 2.07 11.33
N LYS A 36 10.00 2.81 12.41
CA LYS A 36 8.68 3.38 12.73
C LYS A 36 8.75 4.89 12.81
N ALA A 37 7.75 5.58 12.28
CA ALA A 37 7.60 7.01 12.41
C ALA A 37 6.14 7.35 12.72
N GLN A 38 5.92 8.27 13.66
CA GLN A 38 4.58 8.68 14.10
C GLN A 38 4.17 10.03 13.53
N ASP A 39 5.06 10.72 12.83
CA ASP A 39 4.79 12.04 12.30
C ASP A 39 5.54 12.27 10.99
N TYR A 40 5.13 13.31 10.29
CA TYR A 40 5.69 13.68 9.00
C TYR A 40 7.19 13.97 9.08
N LYS A 41 7.62 14.74 10.05
CA LYS A 41 9.01 15.16 10.18
C LYS A 41 9.95 13.95 10.35
N THR A 42 9.59 13.05 11.23
CA THR A 42 10.38 11.82 11.46
C THR A 42 10.42 10.96 10.21
N ALA A 43 9.26 10.82 9.52
CA ALA A 43 9.19 10.03 8.29
C ALA A 43 10.09 10.63 7.20
N ILE A 44 10.09 11.94 7.04
CA ILE A 44 10.95 12.62 6.05
C ILE A 44 12.42 12.39 6.38
N GLN A 45 12.81 12.41 7.64
CA GLN A 45 14.19 12.15 8.05
C GLN A 45 14.62 10.72 7.70
N TYR A 46 13.75 9.73 7.91
CA TYR A 46 14.01 8.37 7.50
C TYR A 46 14.15 8.24 5.97
N LEU A 47 13.22 8.83 5.24
CA LEU A 47 13.24 8.76 3.76
C LEU A 47 14.51 9.41 3.19
N ALA A 48 14.99 10.47 3.82
CA ALA A 48 16.19 11.19 3.36
C ALA A 48 17.48 10.45 3.72
N GLY A 49 17.49 9.70 4.81
CA GLY A 49 18.72 9.13 5.38
C GLY A 49 18.96 7.64 5.13
N TYR A 50 17.92 6.90 4.72
CA TYR A 50 18.01 5.44 4.63
C TYR A 50 17.33 4.93 3.37
N ASN A 51 17.67 3.71 2.97
CA ASN A 51 17.00 3.02 1.86
C ASN A 51 16.01 2.00 2.41
N PHE A 52 14.85 1.90 1.76
CA PHE A 52 13.79 0.98 2.17
C PHE A 52 13.35 0.12 0.98
N ASP A 53 13.05 -1.14 1.27
CA ASP A 53 12.46 -2.04 0.28
C ASP A 53 10.98 -1.74 0.08
N ILE A 54 10.30 -1.33 1.14
CA ILE A 54 8.88 -0.97 1.11
C ILE A 54 8.64 0.15 2.14
N VAL A 55 7.74 1.08 1.81
CA VAL A 55 7.29 2.13 2.74
C VAL A 55 5.79 2.00 2.90
N ILE A 56 5.30 1.91 4.12
CA ILE A 56 3.86 1.83 4.42
C ILE A 56 3.43 3.15 5.05
N LEU A 57 2.47 3.81 4.42
CA LEU A 57 2.08 5.18 4.78
C LEU A 57 0.60 5.28 5.10
N ASP A 58 0.28 5.76 6.30
CA ASP A 58 -1.07 6.15 6.66
C ASP A 58 -1.46 7.39 5.84
N ILE A 59 -2.66 7.39 5.26
CA ILE A 59 -3.14 8.51 4.46
C ILE A 59 -3.39 9.75 5.31
N MET A 60 -4.01 9.58 6.48
CA MET A 60 -4.41 10.67 7.37
C MET A 60 -3.45 10.78 8.56
N GLY A 61 -3.34 11.99 9.12
CA GLY A 61 -2.59 12.20 10.36
C GLY A 61 -1.09 12.44 10.19
N VAL A 62 -0.49 11.95 9.09
CA VAL A 62 0.95 12.11 8.84
C VAL A 62 1.24 12.75 7.48
N ARG A 63 0.25 13.34 6.83
CA ARG A 63 0.35 13.90 5.48
C ARG A 63 0.80 12.82 4.48
N GLY A 64 0.08 11.70 4.50
CA GLY A 64 0.46 10.49 3.77
C GLY A 64 0.66 10.68 2.27
N PHE A 65 -0.14 11.51 1.60
CA PHE A 65 0.04 11.73 0.16
C PHE A 65 1.31 12.52 -0.15
N GLU A 66 1.74 13.41 0.72
CA GLU A 66 3.01 14.11 0.55
C GLU A 66 4.19 13.19 0.78
N LEU A 67 4.09 12.31 1.79
CA LEU A 67 5.10 11.27 2.02
C LEU A 67 5.15 10.29 0.86
N LEU A 68 4.01 9.99 0.26
CA LEU A 68 3.94 9.14 -0.93
C LEU A 68 4.75 9.73 -2.07
N LYS A 69 4.55 11.02 -2.36
CA LYS A 69 5.32 11.71 -3.40
C LYS A 69 6.82 11.61 -3.14
N GLU A 70 7.23 11.80 -1.90
CA GLU A 70 8.65 11.71 -1.52
C GLU A 70 9.20 10.29 -1.71
N ALA A 71 8.48 9.29 -1.24
CA ALA A 71 8.89 7.89 -1.38
C ALA A 71 9.02 7.50 -2.85
N VAL A 72 8.05 7.87 -3.67
CA VAL A 72 8.06 7.58 -5.12
C VAL A 72 9.24 8.28 -5.79
N SER A 73 9.51 9.54 -5.44
CA SER A 73 10.64 10.28 -6.02
C SER A 73 11.99 9.64 -5.70
N ARG A 74 12.07 8.90 -4.61
CA ARG A 74 13.29 8.18 -4.21
C ARG A 74 13.34 6.75 -4.72
N GLY A 75 12.29 6.31 -5.42
CA GLY A 75 12.22 4.96 -5.98
C GLY A 75 11.82 3.89 -4.97
N PHE A 76 11.25 4.26 -3.82
CA PHE A 76 10.79 3.31 -2.82
C PHE A 76 9.36 2.87 -3.13
N PRO A 77 9.09 1.55 -3.23
CA PRO A 77 7.71 1.08 -3.37
C PRO A 77 6.88 1.48 -2.14
N ALA A 78 5.77 2.18 -2.35
CA ALA A 78 4.93 2.69 -1.28
C ALA A 78 3.55 2.05 -1.29
N VAL A 79 3.12 1.58 -0.11
CA VAL A 79 1.81 1.00 0.13
C VAL A 79 1.01 1.97 0.99
N MET A 80 -0.19 2.33 0.57
CA MET A 80 -1.04 3.23 1.35
C MET A 80 -1.89 2.42 2.32
N LEU A 81 -2.01 2.93 3.53
CA LEU A 81 -2.79 2.33 4.60
C LEU A 81 -3.90 3.31 4.96
N THR A 82 -5.13 2.85 5.08
CA THR A 82 -6.26 3.74 5.33
C THR A 82 -7.19 3.21 6.43
N ALA A 83 -7.73 4.13 7.22
CA ALA A 83 -8.70 3.83 8.26
C ALA A 83 -10.11 3.69 7.68
N TYR A 84 -11.10 3.76 8.54
CA TYR A 84 -12.52 3.56 8.25
C TYR A 84 -13.09 4.38 7.09
N ALA A 85 -12.57 5.57 6.86
CA ALA A 85 -13.10 6.51 5.89
C ALA A 85 -12.51 6.29 4.49
N VAL A 86 -12.32 5.03 4.10
CA VAL A 86 -11.90 4.71 2.74
C VAL A 86 -12.91 5.28 1.75
N SER A 87 -12.41 6.00 0.74
CA SER A 87 -13.23 6.57 -0.31
C SER A 87 -12.64 6.23 -1.68
N PRO A 88 -13.46 6.21 -2.75
CA PRO A 88 -12.91 6.05 -4.11
C PRO A 88 -11.86 7.11 -4.43
N GLU A 89 -12.03 8.34 -3.92
CA GLU A 89 -11.06 9.41 -4.13
C GLU A 89 -9.70 9.11 -3.52
N SER A 90 -9.66 8.52 -2.32
CA SER A 90 -8.38 8.18 -1.69
C SER A 90 -7.65 7.06 -2.44
N VAL A 91 -8.39 6.08 -2.96
CA VAL A 91 -7.82 5.02 -3.81
C VAL A 91 -7.27 5.63 -5.10
N LYS A 92 -8.06 6.47 -5.76
CA LYS A 92 -7.70 7.15 -7.00
C LYS A 92 -6.43 8.00 -6.81
N GLN A 93 -6.37 8.78 -5.74
CA GLN A 93 -5.22 9.63 -5.46
C GLN A 93 -3.96 8.79 -5.20
N SER A 94 -4.10 7.69 -4.48
CA SER A 94 -2.99 6.76 -4.24
C SER A 94 -2.41 6.23 -5.54
N ILE A 95 -3.29 5.81 -6.47
CA ILE A 95 -2.88 5.30 -7.78
C ILE A 95 -2.17 6.40 -8.59
N LYS A 96 -2.77 7.59 -8.65
CA LYS A 96 -2.24 8.71 -9.44
C LYS A 96 -0.87 9.17 -8.95
N LEU A 97 -0.64 9.13 -7.65
CA LEU A 97 0.62 9.56 -7.06
C LEU A 97 1.69 8.49 -7.05
N GLY A 98 1.38 7.29 -7.55
CA GLY A 98 2.38 6.25 -7.76
C GLY A 98 2.50 5.19 -6.67
N ALA A 99 1.53 5.10 -5.76
CA ALA A 99 1.52 3.99 -4.80
C ALA A 99 1.43 2.66 -5.55
N VAL A 100 2.10 1.63 -5.02
CA VAL A 100 2.12 0.31 -5.67
C VAL A 100 1.01 -0.60 -5.16
N SER A 101 0.47 -0.32 -3.98
CA SER A 101 -0.61 -1.11 -3.36
C SER A 101 -1.35 -0.28 -2.32
N PHE A 102 -2.38 -0.88 -1.73
CA PHE A 102 -3.29 -0.21 -0.82
C PHE A 102 -3.89 -1.25 0.12
N LEU A 103 -3.99 -0.92 1.42
CA LEU A 103 -4.57 -1.82 2.40
C LEU A 103 -5.43 -1.06 3.41
N PRO A 104 -6.69 -1.45 3.59
CA PRO A 104 -7.49 -0.92 4.70
C PRO A 104 -6.95 -1.39 6.05
N LYS A 105 -6.98 -0.54 7.06
CA LYS A 105 -6.48 -0.89 8.41
C LYS A 105 -7.22 -2.07 9.04
N ASP A 106 -8.49 -2.30 8.69
CA ASP A 106 -9.25 -3.46 9.19
C ASP A 106 -8.86 -4.77 8.49
N LYS A 107 -7.93 -4.72 7.54
CA LYS A 107 -7.39 -5.88 6.83
C LYS A 107 -5.92 -6.14 7.13
N ILE A 108 -5.41 -5.62 8.25
CA ILE A 108 -3.99 -5.76 8.63
C ILE A 108 -3.55 -7.24 8.70
N VAL A 109 -4.44 -8.14 9.06
CA VAL A 109 -4.12 -9.58 9.10
C VAL A 109 -3.70 -10.14 7.74
N GLU A 110 -4.03 -9.44 6.65
CA GLU A 110 -3.66 -9.84 5.28
C GLU A 110 -2.40 -9.10 4.80
N LEU A 111 -1.76 -8.30 5.66
CA LEU A 111 -0.63 -7.45 5.29
C LEU A 111 0.50 -8.22 4.60
N ARG A 112 0.90 -9.37 5.14
CA ARG A 112 1.98 -10.17 4.56
C ARG A 112 1.70 -10.52 3.11
N SER A 113 0.49 -10.98 2.83
CA SER A 113 0.07 -11.37 1.47
C SER A 113 0.17 -10.18 0.51
N PHE A 114 -0.27 -9.00 0.94
CA PHE A 114 -0.19 -7.78 0.12
C PHE A 114 1.25 -7.37 -0.14
N LEU A 115 2.11 -7.43 0.86
CA LEU A 115 3.52 -7.07 0.70
C LEU A 115 4.30 -8.09 -0.13
N GLU A 116 3.95 -9.37 -0.03
CA GLU A 116 4.52 -10.40 -0.90
C GLU A 116 4.22 -10.11 -2.37
N ASP A 117 3.00 -9.67 -2.68
CA ASP A 117 2.64 -9.24 -4.04
C ASP A 117 3.52 -8.08 -4.53
N VAL A 118 3.82 -7.13 -3.64
CA VAL A 118 4.70 -6.00 -3.95
C VAL A 118 6.11 -6.48 -4.29
N VAL A 119 6.66 -7.37 -3.50
CA VAL A 119 8.01 -7.92 -3.73
C VAL A 119 8.05 -8.72 -5.03
N LEU A 120 7.05 -9.58 -5.25
CA LEU A 120 6.96 -10.38 -6.48
C LEU A 120 6.79 -9.50 -7.72
N GLY A 121 6.16 -8.33 -7.56
CA GLY A 121 5.99 -7.36 -8.64
C GLY A 121 7.23 -6.52 -8.92
N GLY A 122 8.32 -6.74 -8.20
CA GLY A 122 9.57 -6.01 -8.42
C GLY A 122 9.49 -4.53 -8.07
N GLY A 123 8.60 -4.15 -7.17
CA GLY A 123 8.40 -2.76 -6.76
C GLY A 123 7.53 -1.95 -7.71
N LYS A 124 6.98 -2.57 -8.75
CA LYS A 124 6.05 -1.93 -9.68
C LYS A 124 4.63 -1.98 -9.10
N PRO A 125 3.72 -1.09 -9.55
CA PRO A 125 2.33 -1.13 -9.09
C PRO A 125 1.67 -2.49 -9.34
N VAL A 126 0.93 -2.98 -8.34
CA VAL A 126 0.26 -4.29 -8.38
C VAL A 126 -1.26 -4.15 -8.19
N TRP A 127 -1.85 -3.11 -8.74
CA TRP A 127 -3.25 -2.75 -8.51
C TRP A 127 -4.23 -3.83 -8.97
N HIS A 128 -3.90 -4.63 -9.99
CA HIS A 128 -4.73 -5.76 -10.40
C HIS A 128 -4.90 -6.76 -9.24
N LYS A 129 -3.84 -7.02 -8.48
CA LYS A 129 -3.91 -7.90 -7.31
C LYS A 129 -4.67 -7.26 -6.15
N VAL A 130 -4.51 -5.94 -5.96
CA VAL A 130 -5.26 -5.20 -4.95
C VAL A 130 -6.76 -5.31 -5.23
N PHE A 131 -7.18 -5.07 -6.46
CA PHE A 131 -8.60 -5.16 -6.83
C PHE A 131 -9.13 -6.59 -6.78
N ASP A 132 -8.31 -7.58 -7.13
CA ASP A 132 -8.70 -8.99 -6.98
C ASP A 132 -8.97 -9.33 -5.51
N LYS A 133 -8.10 -8.89 -4.61
CA LYS A 133 -8.21 -9.20 -3.17
C LYS A 133 -9.23 -8.35 -2.43
N LEU A 134 -9.41 -7.09 -2.84
CA LEU A 134 -10.27 -6.13 -2.14
C LEU A 134 -11.54 -5.79 -2.92
N GLY A 135 -11.82 -6.45 -4.04
CA GLY A 135 -12.98 -6.14 -4.86
C GLY A 135 -14.30 -6.17 -4.09
N GLU A 136 -14.53 -7.21 -3.32
CA GLU A 136 -15.74 -7.34 -2.51
C GLU A 136 -15.79 -6.28 -1.39
N TYR A 137 -14.65 -5.98 -0.78
CA TYR A 137 -14.53 -4.93 0.23
C TYR A 137 -14.94 -3.58 -0.35
N PHE A 138 -14.42 -3.23 -1.53
CA PHE A 138 -14.75 -1.97 -2.19
C PHE A 138 -16.22 -1.89 -2.60
N LYS A 139 -16.78 -3.00 -3.11
CA LYS A 139 -18.20 -3.04 -3.47
C LYS A 139 -19.12 -2.78 -2.27
N LYS A 140 -18.76 -3.33 -1.12
CA LYS A 140 -19.53 -3.11 0.12
C LYS A 140 -19.40 -1.67 0.62
N ARG A 141 -18.24 -1.05 0.45
CA ARG A 141 -17.97 0.32 0.94
C ARG A 141 -18.48 1.39 -0.02
N PHE A 142 -18.35 1.18 -1.32
CA PHE A 142 -18.61 2.20 -2.34
C PHE A 142 -19.89 1.96 -3.15
N GLY A 143 -20.49 0.77 -3.03
CA GLY A 143 -21.62 0.35 -3.83
C GLY A 143 -21.19 -0.59 -4.96
N PRO A 144 -22.11 -1.47 -5.45
CA PRO A 144 -21.75 -2.51 -6.43
C PRO A 144 -21.28 -1.98 -7.78
N ASP A 145 -21.61 -0.76 -8.12
CA ASP A 145 -21.31 -0.13 -9.41
C ASP A 145 -20.28 1.01 -9.31
N TRP A 146 -19.52 1.06 -8.23
CA TRP A 146 -18.61 2.17 -7.94
C TRP A 146 -17.58 2.42 -9.05
N GLU A 147 -17.07 1.36 -9.67
CA GLU A 147 -16.07 1.47 -10.73
C GLU A 147 -16.67 2.11 -12.00
N GLU A 148 -17.95 1.82 -12.28
CA GLU A 148 -18.62 2.32 -13.47
C GLU A 148 -18.97 3.81 -13.38
N LYS A 149 -19.04 4.36 -12.16
CA LYS A 149 -19.41 5.76 -11.93
C LYS A 149 -18.28 6.74 -12.18
N ASP A 150 -17.04 6.27 -12.25
CA ASP A 150 -15.86 7.12 -12.41
C ASP A 150 -15.08 6.67 -13.64
N GLN A 151 -14.86 7.58 -14.56
CA GLN A 151 -14.15 7.30 -15.81
C GLN A 151 -12.72 6.81 -15.53
N PHE A 152 -12.07 7.34 -14.49
CA PHE A 152 -10.74 6.91 -14.11
C PHE A 152 -10.70 5.41 -13.81
N PHE A 153 -11.63 4.91 -13.00
CA PHE A 153 -11.65 3.48 -12.63
C PHE A 153 -12.04 2.58 -13.79
N LYS A 154 -12.92 3.04 -14.67
CA LYS A 154 -13.25 2.30 -15.90
C LYS A 154 -12.02 2.08 -16.78
N GLU A 155 -11.26 3.15 -17.00
CA GLU A 155 -10.05 3.08 -17.81
C GLU A 155 -8.96 2.25 -17.14
N LEU A 156 -8.83 2.39 -15.83
CA LEU A 156 -7.87 1.60 -15.05
C LEU A 156 -8.18 0.10 -15.15
N GLU A 157 -9.43 -0.29 -14.96
CA GLU A 157 -9.86 -1.68 -15.04
C GLU A 157 -9.55 -2.26 -16.43
N LYS A 158 -9.85 -1.50 -17.48
CA LYS A 158 -9.54 -1.88 -18.85
C LYS A 158 -8.04 -2.09 -19.04
N ASN A 159 -7.22 -1.15 -18.56
CA ASN A 159 -5.77 -1.23 -18.68
C ASN A 159 -5.20 -2.42 -17.91
N LEU A 160 -5.70 -2.70 -16.72
CA LEU A 160 -5.27 -3.84 -15.92
C LEU A 160 -5.64 -5.17 -16.56
N THR A 161 -6.83 -5.27 -17.17
CA THR A 161 -7.26 -6.46 -17.88
C THR A 161 -6.38 -6.71 -19.10
N GLU A 162 -6.11 -5.68 -19.90
CA GLU A 162 -5.22 -5.77 -21.08
C GLU A 162 -3.80 -6.18 -20.68
N SER A 163 -3.26 -5.59 -19.60
CA SER A 163 -1.93 -5.92 -19.10
C SER A 163 -1.85 -7.36 -18.61
N LYS A 164 -2.89 -7.84 -17.91
CA LYS A 164 -2.97 -9.22 -17.42
C LYS A 164 -3.02 -10.21 -18.56
N ASP A 165 -3.80 -9.92 -19.60
CA ASP A 165 -3.91 -10.75 -20.79
C ASP A 165 -2.58 -10.80 -21.54
N ALA A 166 -1.87 -9.68 -21.64
CA ALA A 166 -0.57 -9.59 -22.30
C ALA A 166 0.52 -10.40 -21.57
N GLN A 167 0.37 -10.64 -20.27
CA GLN A 167 1.33 -11.40 -19.46
C GLN A 167 1.02 -12.89 -19.42
N SER A 168 -0.13 -13.27 -19.88
CA SER A 168 -0.51 -14.68 -19.94
C SER A 168 -0.12 -15.27 -21.31
#